data_8d20b84213c98f1ffd677629462618f7
#
_entry.id   8d20b84213c98f1ffd677629462618f7
#
_cell.length_a   1.000
_cell.length_b   1.000
_cell.length_c   1.000
_cell.angle_alpha   90.00
_cell.angle_beta   90.00
_cell.angle_gamma   90.00
#
_symmetry.space_group_name_H-M   'P 1'
#
loop_
_entity.id
_entity.type
_entity.pdbx_description
1 polymer ?
#
loop_
_entity_poly.entity_id
_entity_poly.type
_entity_poly.pdbx_seq_one_letter_code
_entity_poly.pdbx_strand_id
1 'polypeptide(L)'
;MSRAMSLKAKIRNIAKQKNIPAQVILQNYMFERLLVRLAESEYKKKFVLKGGMLVAAIVGLDNRATMDLDTTLKSLPLTPEAITGAMQSICAIESDDDVAFEVGTVTPIRDDDIYGGYRMMLNAKYDTIVTPLSIDVSTGDAITPNPVEYTFSEIFDDKKSYRLWAYNIETVMAEKVETILRRGVFNTRPRDFYDTYILATTQEFDKALFTEALMATAAHRGTTEQIADIPTIMKNIEESAELHTMWDKYRKQFAYAEKIDYTQIVAVINNLIE
;
A
#
# COMPACT_ATOMS: atom_id res chain seq x y z
N MET A 1 -30.53 -17.74 -6.86
CA MET A 1 -29.84 -16.42 -6.79
C MET A 1 -28.54 -16.57 -7.58
N SER A 2 -28.19 -15.64 -8.49
CA SER A 2 -26.92 -15.77 -9.24
C SER A 2 -25.72 -15.62 -8.30
N ARG A 3 -24.55 -16.20 -8.69
CA ARG A 3 -23.32 -16.09 -7.91
C ARG A 3 -22.93 -14.60 -7.69
N ALA A 4 -23.07 -13.79 -8.76
CA ALA A 4 -22.86 -12.33 -8.67
C ALA A 4 -23.76 -11.64 -7.64
N MET A 5 -25.04 -12.02 -7.56
CA MET A 5 -25.97 -11.44 -6.56
C MET A 5 -25.56 -11.82 -5.13
N SER A 6 -25.12 -13.06 -4.91
CA SER A 6 -24.64 -13.53 -3.61
C SER A 6 -23.37 -12.78 -3.18
N LEU A 7 -22.39 -12.64 -4.06
CA LEU A 7 -21.16 -11.87 -3.77
C LEU A 7 -21.47 -10.40 -3.46
N LYS A 8 -22.32 -9.75 -4.28
CA LYS A 8 -22.74 -8.36 -4.05
C LYS A 8 -23.42 -8.17 -2.68
N ALA A 9 -24.22 -9.16 -2.24
CA ALA A 9 -24.87 -9.11 -0.93
C ALA A 9 -23.83 -9.20 0.21
N LYS A 10 -22.87 -10.13 0.14
CA LYS A 10 -21.76 -10.24 1.12
C LYS A 10 -20.95 -8.94 1.19
N ILE A 11 -20.57 -8.38 0.04
CA ILE A 11 -19.82 -7.12 -0.04
C ILE A 11 -20.58 -5.96 0.60
N ARG A 12 -21.89 -5.82 0.31
CA ARG A 12 -22.72 -4.77 0.91
C ARG A 12 -22.81 -4.91 2.43
N ASN A 13 -22.89 -6.13 2.94
CA ASN A 13 -22.94 -6.37 4.38
C ASN A 13 -21.65 -5.90 5.06
N ILE A 14 -20.48 -6.28 4.53
CA ILE A 14 -19.18 -5.83 5.08
C ILE A 14 -19.02 -4.32 4.92
N ALA A 15 -19.37 -3.78 3.75
CA ALA A 15 -19.32 -2.34 3.50
C ALA A 15 -20.10 -1.54 4.53
N LYS A 16 -21.31 -2.03 4.87
CA LYS A 16 -22.15 -1.41 5.91
C LYS A 16 -21.55 -1.57 7.31
N GLN A 17 -21.03 -2.76 7.65
CA GLN A 17 -20.44 -3.02 8.96
C GLN A 17 -19.19 -2.17 9.21
N LYS A 18 -18.34 -2.02 8.18
CA LYS A 18 -17.05 -1.30 8.27
C LYS A 18 -17.17 0.19 7.89
N ASN A 19 -18.36 0.65 7.50
CA ASN A 19 -18.57 2.02 6.99
C ASN A 19 -17.62 2.40 5.84
N ILE A 20 -17.46 1.49 4.87
CA ILE A 20 -16.57 1.64 3.71
C ILE A 20 -17.41 1.49 2.42
N PRO A 21 -17.08 2.21 1.32
CA PRO A 21 -17.73 2.02 0.05
C PRO A 21 -17.67 0.56 -0.44
N ALA A 22 -18.79 0.02 -0.92
CA ALA A 22 -18.87 -1.36 -1.41
C ALA A 22 -17.88 -1.65 -2.55
N GLN A 23 -17.56 -0.64 -3.37
CA GLN A 23 -16.56 -0.73 -4.43
C GLN A 23 -15.16 -1.03 -3.88
N VAL A 24 -14.77 -0.41 -2.76
CA VAL A 24 -13.48 -0.67 -2.09
C VAL A 24 -13.42 -2.12 -1.61
N ILE A 25 -14.48 -2.63 -0.97
CA ILE A 25 -14.52 -4.02 -0.52
C ILE A 25 -14.45 -5.00 -1.71
N LEU A 26 -15.18 -4.73 -2.79
CA LEU A 26 -15.14 -5.55 -3.99
C LEU A 26 -13.73 -5.62 -4.58
N GLN A 27 -13.08 -4.47 -4.72
CA GLN A 27 -11.75 -4.40 -5.31
C GLN A 27 -10.70 -5.09 -4.42
N ASN A 28 -10.76 -4.90 -3.11
CA ASN A 28 -9.89 -5.59 -2.17
C ASN A 28 -10.13 -7.11 -2.16
N TYR A 29 -11.38 -7.56 -2.28
CA TYR A 29 -11.67 -8.99 -2.46
C TYR A 29 -11.04 -9.56 -3.74
N MET A 30 -11.10 -8.83 -4.85
CA MET A 30 -10.47 -9.28 -6.10
C MET A 30 -8.94 -9.29 -6.00
N PHE A 31 -8.33 -8.30 -5.33
CA PHE A 31 -6.90 -8.35 -5.02
C PHE A 31 -6.55 -9.53 -4.12
N GLU A 32 -7.33 -9.79 -3.08
CA GLU A 32 -7.13 -10.94 -2.20
C GLU A 32 -7.09 -12.25 -2.99
N ARG A 33 -8.03 -12.46 -3.95
CA ARG A 33 -8.03 -13.68 -4.79
C ARG A 33 -6.78 -13.79 -5.67
N LEU A 34 -6.24 -12.67 -6.14
CA LEU A 34 -4.97 -12.63 -6.86
C LEU A 34 -3.79 -12.95 -5.93
N LEU A 35 -3.77 -12.37 -4.72
CA LEU A 35 -2.71 -12.57 -3.74
C LEU A 35 -2.67 -14.00 -3.20
N VAL A 36 -3.82 -14.68 -3.08
CA VAL A 36 -3.88 -16.11 -2.77
C VAL A 36 -3.15 -16.92 -3.85
N ARG A 37 -3.40 -16.65 -5.15
CA ARG A 37 -2.68 -17.30 -6.25
C ARG A 37 -1.19 -16.99 -6.24
N LEU A 38 -0.82 -15.73 -5.94
CA LEU A 38 0.59 -15.37 -5.78
C LEU A 38 1.25 -16.18 -4.65
N ALA A 39 0.56 -16.40 -3.52
CA ALA A 39 1.07 -17.17 -2.39
C ALA A 39 1.33 -18.65 -2.72
N GLU A 40 0.59 -19.20 -3.69
CA GLU A 40 0.73 -20.57 -4.18
C GLU A 40 1.70 -20.69 -5.36
N SER A 41 2.14 -19.58 -5.94
CA SER A 41 3.00 -19.53 -7.11
C SER A 41 4.49 -19.66 -6.78
N GLU A 42 5.29 -19.99 -7.80
CA GLU A 42 6.76 -19.88 -7.75
C GLU A 42 7.24 -18.43 -7.58
N TYR A 43 6.37 -17.45 -7.85
CA TYR A 43 6.67 -16.03 -7.74
C TYR A 43 6.44 -15.46 -6.33
N LYS A 44 5.96 -16.24 -5.36
CA LYS A 44 5.70 -15.84 -3.98
C LYS A 44 6.83 -15.01 -3.35
N LYS A 45 8.09 -15.38 -3.63
CA LYS A 45 9.28 -14.73 -3.08
C LYS A 45 9.80 -13.59 -3.97
N LYS A 46 9.21 -13.39 -5.14
CA LYS A 46 9.66 -12.41 -6.14
C LYS A 46 8.85 -11.12 -6.10
N PHE A 47 7.60 -11.17 -5.65
CA PHE A 47 6.76 -10.00 -5.43
C PHE A 47 6.68 -9.73 -3.93
N VAL A 48 7.24 -8.59 -3.50
CA VAL A 48 7.20 -8.14 -2.11
C VAL A 48 6.17 -7.03 -1.99
N LEU A 49 5.16 -7.23 -1.15
CA LEU A 49 4.06 -6.28 -0.97
C LEU A 49 4.52 -5.05 -0.18
N LYS A 50 4.05 -3.88 -0.60
CA LYS A 50 4.32 -2.60 0.05
C LYS A 50 3.12 -1.65 -0.04
N GLY A 51 3.31 -0.39 0.31
CA GLY A 51 2.35 0.68 0.06
C GLY A 51 1.02 0.56 0.81
N GLY A 52 -0.01 1.14 0.20
CA GLY A 52 -1.32 1.29 0.83
C GLY A 52 -2.04 -0.02 1.16
N MET A 53 -1.87 -1.06 0.33
CA MET A 53 -2.47 -2.38 0.58
C MET A 53 -1.90 -3.06 1.82
N LEU A 54 -0.58 -2.97 2.01
CA LEU A 54 0.08 -3.51 3.20
C LEU A 54 -0.35 -2.75 4.46
N VAL A 55 -0.41 -1.41 4.41
CA VAL A 55 -0.92 -0.62 5.55
C VAL A 55 -2.35 -1.03 5.88
N ALA A 56 -3.23 -1.16 4.88
CA ALA A 56 -4.62 -1.59 5.08
C ALA A 56 -4.73 -3.01 5.68
N ALA A 57 -3.82 -3.91 5.31
CA ALA A 57 -3.78 -5.25 5.90
C ALA A 57 -3.32 -5.23 7.37
N ILE A 58 -2.40 -4.33 7.73
CA ILE A 58 -1.86 -4.19 9.10
C ILE A 58 -2.90 -3.55 10.02
N VAL A 59 -3.51 -2.43 9.61
CA VAL A 59 -4.38 -1.64 10.51
C VAL A 59 -5.88 -1.92 10.31
N GLY A 60 -6.24 -2.71 9.30
CA GLY A 60 -7.63 -3.01 8.90
C GLY A 60 -8.17 -2.04 7.84
N LEU A 61 -9.02 -2.56 6.93
CA LEU A 61 -9.65 -1.77 5.84
C LEU A 61 -10.53 -0.63 6.33
N ASP A 62 -11.11 -0.76 7.52
CA ASP A 62 -11.92 0.26 8.20
C ASP A 62 -11.08 1.46 8.66
N ASN A 63 -9.81 1.22 8.96
CA ASN A 63 -8.85 2.26 9.35
C ASN A 63 -8.04 2.80 8.15
N ARG A 64 -7.97 2.05 7.05
CA ARG A 64 -7.22 2.48 5.86
C ARG A 64 -7.76 1.83 4.58
N ALA A 65 -8.63 2.53 3.88
CA ALA A 65 -9.14 2.09 2.59
C ALA A 65 -8.10 2.31 1.48
N THR A 66 -7.91 1.31 0.61
CA THR A 66 -7.03 1.40 -0.56
C THR A 66 -7.67 0.71 -1.77
N MET A 67 -7.26 1.13 -2.96
CA MET A 67 -7.71 0.58 -4.24
C MET A 67 -6.55 0.26 -5.17
N ASP A 68 -5.31 0.43 -4.71
CA ASP A 68 -4.09 0.15 -5.47
C ASP A 68 -3.27 -0.92 -4.77
N LEU A 69 -2.60 -1.77 -5.53
CA LEU A 69 -1.66 -2.77 -5.05
C LEU A 69 -0.26 -2.36 -5.48
N ASP A 70 0.61 -2.11 -4.50
CA ASP A 70 2.01 -1.75 -4.73
C ASP A 70 2.90 -2.95 -4.41
N THR A 71 3.85 -3.25 -5.29
CA THR A 71 4.83 -4.33 -5.10
C THR A 71 6.22 -3.91 -5.54
N THR A 72 7.26 -4.49 -4.95
CA THR A 72 8.62 -4.43 -5.49
C THR A 72 9.09 -5.82 -5.90
N LEU A 73 9.79 -5.89 -7.04
CA LEU A 73 10.35 -7.14 -7.52
C LEU A 73 11.70 -7.43 -6.87
N LYS A 74 11.88 -8.69 -6.50
CA LYS A 74 13.15 -9.22 -6.02
C LYS A 74 13.55 -10.41 -6.89
N SER A 75 14.75 -10.37 -7.46
CA SER A 75 15.28 -11.45 -8.29
C SER A 75 14.42 -11.78 -9.53
N LEU A 76 13.78 -10.78 -10.10
CA LEU A 76 13.07 -10.84 -11.38
C LEU A 76 13.37 -9.54 -12.15
N PRO A 77 13.67 -9.59 -13.45
CA PRO A 77 13.88 -8.39 -14.25
C PRO A 77 12.66 -7.48 -14.27
N LEU A 78 12.87 -6.16 -14.12
CA LEU A 78 11.80 -5.17 -14.24
C LEU A 78 11.61 -4.83 -15.73
N THR A 79 11.01 -5.76 -16.48
CA THR A 79 10.62 -5.55 -17.88
C THR A 79 9.16 -5.90 -18.10
N PRO A 80 8.48 -5.27 -19.07
CA PRO A 80 7.07 -5.58 -19.38
C PRO A 80 6.85 -7.06 -19.64
N GLU A 81 7.78 -7.73 -20.35
CA GLU A 81 7.68 -9.13 -20.72
C GLU A 81 7.78 -10.06 -19.50
N ALA A 82 8.75 -9.79 -18.60
CA ALA A 82 8.95 -10.58 -17.39
C ALA A 82 7.78 -10.42 -16.43
N ILE A 83 7.28 -9.18 -16.25
CA ILE A 83 6.12 -8.88 -15.40
C ILE A 83 4.86 -9.56 -15.97
N THR A 84 4.63 -9.42 -17.28
CA THR A 84 3.46 -10.03 -17.94
C THR A 84 3.49 -11.54 -17.83
N GLY A 85 4.63 -12.18 -18.11
CA GLY A 85 4.77 -13.64 -18.03
C GLY A 85 4.57 -14.17 -16.61
N ALA A 86 5.15 -13.50 -15.61
CA ALA A 86 4.94 -13.86 -14.21
C ALA A 86 3.46 -13.75 -13.83
N MET A 87 2.81 -12.65 -14.20
CA MET A 87 1.40 -12.42 -13.85
C MET A 87 0.47 -13.38 -14.57
N GLN A 88 0.74 -13.73 -15.83
CA GLN A 88 -0.01 -14.77 -16.55
C GLN A 88 0.09 -16.12 -15.84
N SER A 89 1.28 -16.51 -15.38
CA SER A 89 1.48 -17.73 -14.62
C SER A 89 0.73 -17.72 -13.29
N ILE A 90 0.75 -16.60 -12.57
CA ILE A 90 0.01 -16.43 -11.31
C ILE A 90 -1.50 -16.53 -11.57
N CYS A 91 -2.02 -15.83 -12.57
CA CYS A 91 -3.44 -15.81 -12.92
C CYS A 91 -3.97 -17.17 -13.39
N ALA A 92 -3.09 -18.02 -13.93
CA ALA A 92 -3.44 -19.36 -14.39
C ALA A 92 -3.58 -20.40 -13.27
N ILE A 93 -3.19 -20.08 -12.05
CA ILE A 93 -3.34 -20.97 -10.88
C ILE A 93 -4.84 -21.17 -10.61
N GLU A 94 -5.29 -22.42 -10.63
CA GLU A 94 -6.66 -22.78 -10.31
C GLU A 94 -6.97 -22.52 -8.83
N SER A 95 -8.18 -22.06 -8.56
CA SER A 95 -8.67 -21.81 -7.19
C SER A 95 -10.20 -22.00 -7.18
N ASP A 96 -10.72 -22.47 -6.05
CA ASP A 96 -12.16 -22.73 -5.85
C ASP A 96 -12.99 -21.46 -5.61
N ASP A 97 -12.49 -20.29 -6.02
CA ASP A 97 -13.11 -18.99 -5.76
C ASP A 97 -13.95 -18.44 -6.93
N ASP A 98 -14.04 -19.17 -8.04
CA ASP A 98 -14.77 -18.76 -9.26
C ASP A 98 -14.26 -17.43 -9.88
N VAL A 99 -13.09 -16.91 -9.47
CA VAL A 99 -12.52 -15.67 -10.02
C VAL A 99 -11.53 -16.01 -11.13
N ALA A 100 -11.74 -15.45 -12.31
CA ALA A 100 -10.77 -15.49 -13.41
C ALA A 100 -10.11 -14.13 -13.59
N PHE A 101 -8.84 -14.13 -13.98
CA PHE A 101 -8.08 -12.89 -14.24
C PHE A 101 -7.67 -12.82 -15.70
N GLU A 102 -7.79 -11.64 -16.28
CA GLU A 102 -7.31 -11.30 -17.60
C GLU A 102 -6.21 -10.25 -17.48
N VAL A 103 -5.01 -10.60 -17.92
CA VAL A 103 -3.86 -9.70 -17.90
C VAL A 103 -4.02 -8.67 -19.02
N GLY A 104 -3.98 -7.40 -18.67
CA GLY A 104 -4.11 -6.27 -19.57
C GLY A 104 -2.76 -5.66 -19.92
N THR A 105 -2.72 -4.34 -19.99
CA THR A 105 -1.54 -3.57 -20.40
C THR A 105 -0.53 -3.41 -19.28
N VAL A 106 0.76 -3.34 -19.64
CA VAL A 106 1.87 -2.94 -18.79
C VAL A 106 2.44 -1.64 -19.35
N THR A 107 2.40 -0.57 -18.56
CA THR A 107 2.84 0.75 -18.98
C THR A 107 3.85 1.33 -17.98
N PRO A 108 4.88 2.07 -18.42
CA PRO A 108 5.78 2.74 -17.50
C PRO A 108 5.01 3.70 -16.58
N ILE A 109 5.33 3.70 -15.30
CA ILE A 109 4.89 4.73 -14.38
C ILE A 109 5.82 5.92 -14.59
N ARG A 110 5.24 7.09 -14.90
CA ARG A 110 5.97 8.35 -14.88
C ARG A 110 6.04 8.81 -13.44
N ASP A 111 7.02 8.31 -12.70
CA ASP A 111 7.32 8.81 -11.38
C ASP A 111 8.52 9.75 -11.45
N ASP A 112 8.50 10.77 -10.58
CA ASP A 112 9.66 11.61 -10.28
C ASP A 112 10.76 10.82 -9.57
N ASP A 113 10.61 9.51 -9.43
CA ASP A 113 11.58 8.60 -8.81
C ASP A 113 12.58 8.05 -9.85
N ILE A 114 13.85 8.08 -9.48
CA ILE A 114 15.03 7.71 -10.29
C ILE A 114 14.95 6.26 -10.83
N TYR A 115 14.13 5.40 -10.22
CA TYR A 115 14.14 3.97 -10.48
C TYR A 115 13.00 3.46 -11.36
N GLY A 116 12.08 4.30 -11.78
CA GLY A 116 10.98 3.91 -12.65
C GLY A 116 10.17 2.71 -12.13
N GLY A 117 9.07 2.44 -12.76
CA GLY A 117 8.21 1.29 -12.44
C GLY A 117 7.27 1.00 -13.60
N TYR A 118 6.47 -0.04 -13.45
CA TYR A 118 5.42 -0.35 -14.40
C TYR A 118 4.09 -0.48 -13.69
N ARG A 119 3.06 0.10 -14.30
CA ARG A 119 1.67 -0.14 -13.94
C ARG A 119 1.10 -1.22 -14.80
N MET A 120 0.65 -2.28 -14.17
CA MET A 120 -0.04 -3.36 -14.81
C MET A 120 -1.54 -3.25 -14.54
N MET A 121 -2.34 -3.38 -15.59
CA MET A 121 -3.79 -3.48 -15.49
C MET A 121 -4.23 -4.92 -15.63
N LEU A 122 -5.17 -5.36 -14.79
CA LEU A 122 -5.86 -6.64 -14.89
C LEU A 122 -7.36 -6.44 -14.82
N ASN A 123 -8.12 -7.39 -15.36
CA ASN A 123 -9.55 -7.50 -15.11
C ASN A 123 -9.84 -8.77 -14.32
N ALA A 124 -10.35 -8.62 -13.10
CA ALA A 124 -10.89 -9.72 -12.32
C ALA A 124 -12.35 -9.94 -12.70
N LYS A 125 -12.68 -11.18 -13.10
CA LYS A 125 -14.00 -11.58 -13.57
C LYS A 125 -14.61 -12.59 -12.60
N TYR A 126 -15.81 -12.32 -12.14
CA TYR A 126 -16.59 -13.20 -11.28
C TYR A 126 -18.06 -13.21 -11.77
N ASP A 127 -18.51 -14.28 -12.41
CA ASP A 127 -19.82 -14.34 -13.07
C ASP A 127 -19.98 -13.14 -14.03
N THR A 128 -20.94 -12.26 -13.79
CA THR A 128 -21.18 -11.02 -14.58
C THR A 128 -20.46 -9.79 -14.05
N ILE A 129 -19.65 -9.92 -12.99
CA ILE A 129 -18.90 -8.81 -12.42
C ILE A 129 -17.52 -8.76 -13.09
N VAL A 130 -17.15 -7.59 -13.59
CA VAL A 130 -15.78 -7.29 -14.05
C VAL A 130 -15.24 -6.14 -13.21
N THR A 131 -14.09 -6.36 -12.59
CA THR A 131 -13.43 -5.38 -11.72
C THR A 131 -12.03 -5.10 -12.26
N PRO A 132 -11.74 -3.88 -12.72
CA PRO A 132 -10.39 -3.51 -13.10
C PRO A 132 -9.51 -3.39 -11.85
N LEU A 133 -8.30 -3.92 -11.94
CA LEU A 133 -7.27 -3.86 -10.91
C LEU A 133 -6.02 -3.18 -11.47
N SER A 134 -5.39 -2.35 -10.66
CA SER A 134 -4.12 -1.67 -10.97
C SER A 134 -3.05 -2.16 -10.01
N ILE A 135 -1.93 -2.62 -10.55
CA ILE A 135 -0.77 -3.08 -9.77
C ILE A 135 0.44 -2.26 -10.19
N ASP A 136 1.03 -1.58 -9.24
CA ASP A 136 2.27 -0.84 -9.43
C ASP A 136 3.45 -1.75 -9.03
N VAL A 137 4.39 -1.90 -9.95
CA VAL A 137 5.53 -2.80 -9.82
C VAL A 137 6.81 -1.98 -9.95
N SER A 138 7.61 -1.94 -8.88
CA SER A 138 8.93 -1.33 -8.83
C SER A 138 10.03 -2.38 -8.64
N THR A 139 11.27 -1.94 -8.53
CA THR A 139 12.43 -2.78 -8.16
C THR A 139 13.52 -1.94 -7.51
N GLY A 140 14.44 -2.61 -6.84
CA GLY A 140 15.62 -1.98 -6.28
C GLY A 140 15.41 -1.31 -4.93
N ASP A 141 14.20 -1.23 -4.41
CA ASP A 141 13.89 -0.54 -3.15
C ASP A 141 14.76 -1.04 -1.98
N ALA A 142 15.20 -0.11 -1.13
CA ALA A 142 15.89 -0.43 0.11
C ALA A 142 14.88 -0.97 1.14
N ILE A 143 15.03 -2.24 1.53
CA ILE A 143 14.19 -2.88 2.54
C ILE A 143 15.10 -3.25 3.72
N THR A 144 14.93 -2.60 4.86
CA THR A 144 15.83 -2.68 6.00
C THR A 144 15.19 -3.43 7.18
N PRO A 145 15.78 -4.51 7.71
CA PRO A 145 16.94 -5.20 7.17
C PRO A 145 16.59 -6.11 5.99
N ASN A 146 15.38 -6.63 5.93
CA ASN A 146 14.88 -7.55 4.90
C ASN A 146 13.35 -7.57 4.88
N PRO A 147 12.73 -8.03 3.78
CA PRO A 147 11.30 -8.33 3.76
C PRO A 147 10.94 -9.35 4.83
N VAL A 148 9.71 -9.29 5.33
CA VAL A 148 9.14 -10.24 6.29
C VAL A 148 8.03 -11.07 5.65
N GLU A 149 7.81 -12.29 6.11
CA GLU A 149 6.65 -13.07 5.71
C GLU A 149 5.46 -12.63 6.56
N TYR A 150 4.49 -11.95 5.93
CA TYR A 150 3.29 -11.43 6.59
C TYR A 150 2.10 -12.36 6.32
N THR A 151 1.27 -12.58 7.34
CA THR A 151 0.04 -13.38 7.25
C THR A 151 -1.16 -12.48 7.02
N PHE A 152 -1.82 -12.66 5.88
CA PHE A 152 -3.02 -11.94 5.49
C PHE A 152 -4.25 -12.79 5.78
N SER A 153 -5.27 -12.23 6.44
CA SER A 153 -6.57 -12.87 6.64
C SER A 153 -7.49 -12.62 5.45
N GLU A 154 -8.37 -13.58 5.12
CA GLU A 154 -9.35 -13.41 4.06
C GLU A 154 -10.53 -12.52 4.52
N ILE A 155 -11.06 -11.72 3.59
CA ILE A 155 -12.11 -10.73 3.86
C ILE A 155 -13.44 -11.37 4.32
N PHE A 156 -13.77 -12.55 3.78
CA PHE A 156 -15.02 -13.24 4.07
C PHE A 156 -14.90 -14.40 5.07
N ASP A 157 -13.68 -14.79 5.44
CA ASP A 157 -13.42 -15.90 6.36
C ASP A 157 -12.11 -15.64 7.13
N ASP A 158 -12.22 -15.08 8.31
CA ASP A 158 -11.08 -14.74 9.18
C ASP A 158 -10.27 -15.95 9.68
N LYS A 159 -10.81 -17.18 9.50
CA LYS A 159 -10.09 -18.43 9.78
C LYS A 159 -9.18 -18.85 8.64
N LYS A 160 -9.37 -18.29 7.45
CA LYS A 160 -8.50 -18.51 6.29
C LYS A 160 -7.47 -17.41 6.19
N SER A 161 -6.26 -17.82 5.85
CA SER A 161 -5.13 -16.89 5.68
C SER A 161 -4.16 -17.40 4.64
N TYR A 162 -3.39 -16.49 4.09
CA TYR A 162 -2.28 -16.76 3.18
C TYR A 162 -1.06 -15.94 3.57
N ARG A 163 0.14 -16.37 3.20
CA ARG A 163 1.38 -15.70 3.57
C ARG A 163 2.14 -15.24 2.36
N LEU A 164 2.55 -13.98 2.38
CA LEU A 164 3.35 -13.35 1.33
C LEU A 164 4.50 -12.55 1.94
N TRP A 165 5.53 -12.33 1.16
CA TRP A 165 6.59 -11.41 1.51
C TRP A 165 6.08 -9.97 1.41
N ALA A 166 6.38 -9.19 2.43
CA ALA A 166 5.99 -7.79 2.54
C ALA A 166 7.12 -6.98 3.19
N TYR A 167 7.03 -5.67 3.09
CA TYR A 167 7.88 -4.79 3.88
C TYR A 167 7.60 -4.97 5.37
N ASN A 168 8.62 -4.80 6.21
CA ASN A 168 8.40 -4.57 7.63
C ASN A 168 7.83 -3.18 7.87
N ILE A 169 7.27 -2.94 9.04
CA ILE A 169 6.60 -1.68 9.40
C ILE A 169 7.56 -0.51 9.31
N GLU A 170 8.79 -0.69 9.77
CA GLU A 170 9.84 0.33 9.79
C GLU A 170 10.18 0.81 8.38
N THR A 171 10.33 -0.10 7.42
CA THR A 171 10.56 0.28 6.01
C THR A 171 9.34 1.00 5.42
N VAL A 172 8.11 0.54 5.71
CA VAL A 172 6.89 1.24 5.25
C VAL A 172 6.85 2.67 5.78
N MET A 173 7.09 2.87 7.07
CA MET A 173 7.12 4.21 7.68
C MET A 173 8.27 5.06 7.12
N ALA A 174 9.44 4.46 6.94
CA ALA A 174 10.63 5.14 6.41
C ALA A 174 10.38 5.72 5.01
N GLU A 175 9.78 4.96 4.08
CA GLU A 175 9.43 5.46 2.75
C GLU A 175 8.47 6.64 2.79
N LYS A 176 7.49 6.61 3.70
CA LYS A 176 6.51 7.68 3.86
C LYS A 176 7.10 8.93 4.50
N VAL A 177 7.89 8.75 5.56
CA VAL A 177 8.56 9.86 6.24
C VAL A 177 9.60 10.51 5.33
N GLU A 178 10.41 9.72 4.59
CA GLU A 178 11.32 10.27 3.57
C GLU A 178 10.55 11.12 2.55
N THR A 179 9.42 10.62 2.05
CA THR A 179 8.59 11.36 1.08
C THR A 179 8.00 12.65 1.70
N ILE A 180 7.61 12.62 2.99
CA ILE A 180 7.14 13.81 3.70
C ILE A 180 8.26 14.83 3.81
N LEU A 181 9.44 14.43 4.26
CA LEU A 181 10.59 15.31 4.43
C LEU A 181 11.09 15.88 3.09
N ARG A 182 11.26 15.02 2.08
CA ARG A 182 11.75 15.43 0.76
C ARG A 182 10.81 16.42 0.06
N ARG A 183 9.50 16.22 0.16
CA ARG A 183 8.51 17.13 -0.44
C ARG A 183 8.25 18.37 0.40
N GLY A 184 8.48 18.31 1.69
CA GLY A 184 8.28 19.43 2.63
C GLY A 184 6.90 20.07 2.43
N VAL A 185 6.87 21.39 2.35
CA VAL A 185 5.62 22.18 2.15
C VAL A 185 4.93 21.95 0.81
N PHE A 186 5.63 21.38 -0.18
CA PHE A 186 5.07 21.04 -1.49
C PHE A 186 4.45 19.63 -1.53
N ASN A 187 4.30 18.98 -0.38
CA ASN A 187 3.70 17.67 -0.32
C ASN A 187 2.20 17.73 -0.65
N THR A 188 1.78 16.88 -1.59
CA THR A 188 0.37 16.75 -2.03
C THR A 188 -0.23 15.39 -1.64
N ARG A 189 0.45 14.63 -0.76
CA ARG A 189 0.12 13.24 -0.40
C ARG A 189 -0.32 13.12 1.06
N PRO A 190 -1.54 13.55 1.44
CA PRO A 190 -2.02 13.48 2.82
C PRO A 190 -2.07 12.05 3.38
N ARG A 191 -2.13 11.04 2.48
CA ARG A 191 -2.10 9.62 2.86
C ARG A 191 -0.79 9.24 3.53
N ASP A 192 0.35 9.80 3.13
CA ASP A 192 1.64 9.47 3.75
C ASP A 192 1.68 9.96 5.20
N PHE A 193 1.12 11.14 5.48
CA PHE A 193 0.96 11.63 6.85
C PHE A 193 0.04 10.72 7.68
N TYR A 194 -1.11 10.36 7.13
CA TYR A 194 -2.05 9.46 7.81
C TYR A 194 -1.44 8.07 8.07
N ASP A 195 -0.84 7.47 7.06
CA ASP A 195 -0.27 6.13 7.15
C ASP A 195 0.87 6.08 8.19
N THR A 196 1.73 7.11 8.23
CA THR A 196 2.77 7.24 9.27
C THR A 196 2.13 7.36 10.66
N TYR A 197 1.12 8.23 10.82
CA TYR A 197 0.43 8.42 12.08
C TYR A 197 -0.22 7.13 12.59
N ILE A 198 -1.01 6.44 11.76
CA ILE A 198 -1.75 5.26 12.19
C ILE A 198 -0.81 4.10 12.53
N LEU A 199 0.26 3.90 11.77
CA LEU A 199 1.25 2.87 12.07
C LEU A 199 2.00 3.19 13.36
N ALA A 200 2.50 4.40 13.54
CA ALA A 200 3.26 4.79 14.72
C ALA A 200 2.42 4.80 16.01
N THR A 201 1.10 4.99 15.92
CA THR A 201 0.22 5.05 17.11
C THR A 201 -0.47 3.74 17.44
N THR A 202 -0.53 2.77 16.51
CA THR A 202 -1.30 1.53 16.70
C THR A 202 -0.46 0.25 16.61
N GLN A 203 0.78 0.35 16.13
CA GLN A 203 1.65 -0.80 15.95
C GLN A 203 2.91 -0.69 16.79
N GLU A 204 3.42 -1.85 17.20
CA GLU A 204 4.76 -1.95 17.78
C GLU A 204 5.80 -1.94 16.66
N PHE A 205 6.88 -1.19 16.81
CA PHE A 205 8.00 -1.11 15.88
C PHE A 205 9.30 -0.77 16.63
N ASP A 206 10.43 -1.06 16.01
CA ASP A 206 11.75 -0.70 16.53
C ASP A 206 12.17 0.68 15.99
N LYS A 207 12.29 1.67 16.88
CA LYS A 207 12.67 3.05 16.52
C LYS A 207 14.09 3.12 15.94
N ALA A 208 15.03 2.32 16.43
CA ALA A 208 16.39 2.31 15.90
C ALA A 208 16.41 1.73 14.47
N LEU A 209 15.65 0.65 14.25
CA LEU A 209 15.48 0.06 12.93
C LEU A 209 14.76 1.01 11.96
N PHE A 210 13.73 1.75 12.45
CA PHE A 210 13.08 2.79 11.64
C PHE A 210 14.08 3.86 11.19
N THR A 211 14.93 4.35 12.09
CA THR A 211 15.96 5.35 11.76
C THR A 211 16.94 4.81 10.71
N GLU A 212 17.39 3.56 10.87
CA GLU A 212 18.25 2.90 9.88
C GLU A 212 17.53 2.78 8.51
N ALA A 213 16.27 2.38 8.50
CA ALA A 213 15.46 2.26 7.29
C ALA A 213 15.25 3.62 6.61
N LEU A 214 15.02 4.69 7.38
CA LEU A 214 14.88 6.06 6.86
C LEU A 214 16.16 6.51 6.15
N MET A 215 17.30 6.32 6.78
CA MET A 215 18.60 6.69 6.19
C MET A 215 18.93 5.83 4.95
N ALA A 216 18.63 4.53 5.00
CA ALA A 216 18.80 3.64 3.85
C ALA A 216 17.91 4.04 2.67
N THR A 217 16.64 4.40 2.95
CA THR A 217 15.70 4.89 1.93
C THR A 217 16.18 6.22 1.33
N ALA A 218 16.63 7.16 2.15
CA ALA A 218 17.14 8.44 1.69
C ALA A 218 18.41 8.28 0.83
N ALA A 219 19.33 7.43 1.26
CA ALA A 219 20.55 7.12 0.51
C ALA A 219 20.21 6.48 -0.85
N HIS A 220 19.29 5.51 -0.84
CA HIS A 220 18.84 4.84 -2.06
C HIS A 220 18.20 5.81 -3.05
N ARG A 221 17.37 6.74 -2.57
CA ARG A 221 16.68 7.76 -3.38
C ARG A 221 17.56 8.98 -3.70
N GLY A 222 18.81 9.02 -3.22
CA GLY A 222 19.69 10.16 -3.42
C GLY A 222 19.21 11.45 -2.76
N THR A 223 18.42 11.35 -1.68
CA THR A 223 17.76 12.49 -1.02
C THR A 223 18.39 12.86 0.34
N THR A 224 19.49 12.21 0.72
CA THR A 224 20.14 12.39 2.02
C THR A 224 20.44 13.86 2.33
N GLU A 225 20.97 14.60 1.36
CA GLU A 225 21.28 16.04 1.53
C GLU A 225 20.00 16.88 1.60
N GLN A 226 18.95 16.51 0.86
CA GLN A 226 17.67 17.23 0.86
C GLN A 226 16.95 17.15 2.21
N ILE A 227 17.09 16.04 2.92
CA ILE A 227 16.46 15.84 4.23
C ILE A 227 17.42 16.05 5.40
N ALA A 228 18.63 16.58 5.17
CA ALA A 228 19.64 16.72 6.24
C ALA A 228 19.21 17.67 7.37
N ASP A 229 18.47 18.73 7.06
CA ASP A 229 17.96 19.69 8.06
C ASP A 229 16.50 19.36 8.44
N ILE A 230 16.31 18.20 9.04
CA ILE A 230 14.99 17.74 9.53
C ILE A 230 14.28 18.79 10.40
N PRO A 231 14.94 19.45 11.40
CA PRO A 231 14.25 20.42 12.25
C PRO A 231 13.64 21.58 11.48
N THR A 232 14.36 22.16 10.52
CA THR A 232 13.84 23.24 9.69
C THR A 232 12.72 22.76 8.77
N ILE A 233 12.86 21.58 8.17
CA ILE A 233 11.82 20.99 7.29
C ILE A 233 10.54 20.78 8.09
N MET A 234 10.62 20.16 9.26
CA MET A 234 9.45 19.86 10.08
C MET A 234 8.78 21.13 10.63
N LYS A 235 9.56 22.15 11.01
CA LYS A 235 9.01 23.46 11.38
C LYS A 235 8.21 24.07 10.23
N ASN A 236 8.74 24.06 9.02
CA ASN A 236 8.03 24.59 7.85
C ASN A 236 6.77 23.79 7.52
N ILE A 237 6.80 22.45 7.69
CA ILE A 237 5.63 21.58 7.55
C ILE A 237 4.56 21.96 8.58
N GLU A 238 4.94 22.12 9.83
CA GLU A 238 4.02 22.47 10.93
C GLU A 238 3.34 23.82 10.70
N GLU A 239 4.08 24.81 10.23
CA GLU A 239 3.59 26.19 10.01
C GLU A 239 2.85 26.36 8.67
N SER A 240 2.83 25.35 7.76
CA SER A 240 2.25 25.47 6.41
C SER A 240 0.72 25.47 6.41
N ALA A 241 0.12 26.59 6.06
CA ALA A 241 -1.34 26.73 5.88
C ALA A 241 -1.89 25.84 4.74
N GLU A 242 -1.08 25.61 3.72
CA GLU A 242 -1.43 24.75 2.56
C GLU A 242 -1.58 23.29 3.00
N LEU A 243 -0.65 22.79 3.82
CA LEU A 243 -0.70 21.43 4.34
C LEU A 243 -1.84 21.26 5.34
N HIS A 244 -2.11 22.22 6.19
CA HIS A 244 -3.31 22.25 7.04
C HIS A 244 -4.59 22.14 6.20
N THR A 245 -4.70 22.94 5.12
CA THR A 245 -5.86 22.91 4.22
C THR A 245 -5.97 21.56 3.49
N MET A 246 -4.86 21.00 3.04
CA MET A 246 -4.80 19.68 2.42
C MET A 246 -5.30 18.60 3.38
N TRP A 247 -4.82 18.63 4.63
CA TRP A 247 -5.23 17.70 5.67
C TRP A 247 -6.73 17.81 5.98
N ASP A 248 -7.25 19.03 6.13
CA ASP A 248 -8.67 19.25 6.38
C ASP A 248 -9.59 18.73 5.26
N LYS A 249 -9.14 18.79 4.02
CA LYS A 249 -9.84 18.15 2.89
C LYS A 249 -9.81 16.64 2.99
N TYR A 250 -8.66 16.07 3.34
CA TYR A 250 -8.48 14.63 3.48
C TYR A 250 -9.35 14.06 4.59
N ARG A 251 -9.30 14.62 5.81
CA ARG A 251 -10.08 14.12 6.95
C ARG A 251 -11.60 14.24 6.76
N LYS A 252 -12.08 15.20 5.96
CA LYS A 252 -13.49 15.31 5.57
C LYS A 252 -13.91 14.23 4.57
N GLN A 253 -12.98 13.72 3.78
CA GLN A 253 -13.25 12.69 2.77
C GLN A 253 -13.24 11.28 3.38
N PHE A 254 -12.46 11.06 4.43
CA PHE A 254 -12.24 9.74 5.01
C PHE A 254 -12.64 9.70 6.49
N ALA A 255 -13.71 8.96 6.80
CA ALA A 255 -14.27 8.86 8.15
C ALA A 255 -13.25 8.40 9.21
N TYR A 256 -12.30 7.53 8.83
CA TYR A 256 -11.24 7.07 9.72
C TYR A 256 -10.25 8.17 10.13
N ALA A 257 -10.14 9.25 9.35
CA ALA A 257 -9.26 10.38 9.64
C ALA A 257 -10.01 11.58 10.27
N GLU A 258 -11.35 11.56 10.35
CA GLU A 258 -12.19 12.70 10.70
C GLU A 258 -11.80 13.38 12.03
N LYS A 259 -11.44 12.57 13.04
CA LYS A 259 -11.14 13.03 14.39
C LYS A 259 -9.68 13.38 14.64
N ILE A 260 -8.82 13.28 13.62
CA ILE A 260 -7.39 13.49 13.75
C ILE A 260 -7.06 14.90 13.27
N ASP A 261 -6.50 15.72 14.16
CA ASP A 261 -6.06 17.06 13.80
C ASP A 261 -4.65 17.05 13.18
N TYR A 262 -4.37 18.03 12.34
CA TYR A 262 -3.07 18.14 11.66
C TYR A 262 -1.90 18.24 12.66
N THR A 263 -2.08 19.00 13.73
CA THR A 263 -1.08 19.15 14.81
C THR A 263 -0.74 17.83 15.49
N GLN A 264 -1.73 16.94 15.68
CA GLN A 264 -1.50 15.61 16.24
C GLN A 264 -0.62 14.75 15.32
N ILE A 265 -0.85 14.82 14.01
CA ILE A 265 -0.05 14.08 13.03
C ILE A 265 1.38 14.58 13.02
N VAL A 266 1.57 15.89 12.93
CA VAL A 266 2.91 16.48 12.91
C VAL A 266 3.67 16.16 14.20
N ALA A 267 3.01 16.21 15.36
CA ALA A 267 3.62 15.84 16.63
C ALA A 267 4.07 14.36 16.66
N VAL A 268 3.26 13.44 16.12
CA VAL A 268 3.65 12.01 16.03
C VAL A 268 4.86 11.83 15.12
N ILE A 269 4.89 12.51 13.96
CA ILE A 269 6.01 12.43 13.03
C ILE A 269 7.28 13.01 13.67
N ASN A 270 7.19 14.15 14.36
CA ASN A 270 8.32 14.75 15.09
C ASN A 270 8.90 13.76 16.11
N ASN A 271 8.05 13.17 16.97
CA ASN A 271 8.49 12.19 17.96
C ASN A 271 9.10 10.92 17.35
N LEU A 272 8.74 10.59 16.14
CA LEU A 272 9.27 9.41 15.42
C LEU A 272 10.70 9.66 14.94
N ILE A 273 11.03 10.87 14.51
CA ILE A 273 12.31 11.25 13.90
C ILE A 273 13.30 11.91 14.87
N GLU A 274 12.88 12.31 16.08
CA GLU A 274 13.75 12.70 17.21
C GLU A 274 14.50 11.50 17.80
#